data_cc2358c6f021f1fe0bb0217fcffc45c8
#
_entry.id   cc2358c6f021f1fe0bb0217fcffc45c8
#
_cell.length_a   1.000
_cell.length_b   1.000
_cell.length_c   1.000
_cell.angle_alpha   90.00
_cell.angle_beta   90.00
_cell.angle_gamma   90.00
#
_symmetry.space_group_name_H-M   'P 1'
#
loop_
_entity.id
_entity.type
_entity.pdbx_description
1 polymer ?
#
loop_
_entity_poly.entity_id
_entity_poly.type
_entity_poly.pdbx_seq_one_letter_code
_entity_poly.pdbx_strand_id
1 'polypeptide(L)'
;YYQSYSVSYMNPWFGGKRPNTLSVSAFFSKQTDVSDNYYNSAYYNNYYNSYLYGYGSNGYNNYYENYYDPDKFVKILGVSLGWGKRLRWPDDFFTLNADLSYTRYMLKDWQYFLISNGNCNNISFNVQLNRISTDNQIYPRSGSEFLLSASITPPYSAFDNKDYANLANNYQSSTYRQELQEKYRWIEYHKWKLKARTFTALSGNNKCFVLMTRVEMGLLGSYNSHKRSPFETYYMGGDGMSGYSSTYATETI
;
A
#
# COMPACT_ATOMS: atom_id res chain seq x y z
N TYR A 1 11.29 8.75 12.80
CA TYR A 1 10.84 7.85 13.87
C TYR A 1 9.59 7.08 13.43
N TYR A 2 9.60 5.77 13.61
CA TYR A 2 8.49 4.89 13.21
C TYR A 2 8.05 4.01 14.39
N GLN A 3 6.75 3.94 14.62
CA GLN A 3 6.10 3.04 15.58
C GLN A 3 4.95 2.33 14.90
N SER A 4 4.80 1.03 15.14
CA SER A 4 3.68 0.25 14.65
C SER A 4 3.21 -0.74 15.71
N TYR A 5 1.92 -0.79 15.91
CA TYR A 5 1.25 -1.72 16.81
C TYR A 5 0.17 -2.43 16.01
N SER A 6 0.10 -3.75 16.13
CA SER A 6 -0.93 -4.54 15.47
C SER A 6 -1.43 -5.65 16.38
N VAL A 7 -2.72 -5.90 16.31
CA VAL A 7 -3.39 -7.01 16.97
C VAL A 7 -4.23 -7.74 15.92
N SER A 8 -4.10 -9.05 15.86
CA SER A 8 -4.88 -9.87 14.97
C SER A 8 -5.40 -11.12 15.68
N TYR A 9 -6.63 -11.48 15.37
CA TYR A 9 -7.27 -12.71 15.80
C TYR A 9 -7.77 -13.47 14.58
N MET A 10 -7.50 -14.76 14.52
CA MET A 10 -7.95 -15.62 13.44
C MET A 10 -8.58 -16.88 14.01
N ASN A 11 -9.80 -17.19 13.58
CA ASN A 11 -10.46 -18.45 13.82
C ASN A 11 -10.52 -19.26 12.51
N PRO A 12 -9.71 -20.32 12.36
CA PRO A 12 -9.65 -21.10 11.12
C PRO A 12 -10.84 -22.07 10.94
N TRP A 13 -11.75 -22.14 11.91
CA TRP A 13 -12.87 -23.11 11.94
C TRP A 13 -14.18 -22.40 12.26
N PHE A 14 -14.38 -21.24 11.70
CA PHE A 14 -15.58 -20.47 11.96
C PHE A 14 -16.84 -21.24 11.57
N GLY A 15 -17.79 -21.30 12.52
CA GLY A 15 -19.03 -22.07 12.37
C GLY A 15 -18.86 -23.59 12.46
N GLY A 16 -17.75 -24.09 13.03
CA GLY A 16 -17.49 -25.51 13.23
C GLY A 16 -17.26 -26.31 11.94
N LYS A 17 -17.12 -25.65 10.79
CA LYS A 17 -16.93 -26.27 9.48
C LYS A 17 -15.59 -25.85 8.89
N ARG A 18 -14.75 -26.81 8.57
CA ARG A 18 -13.58 -26.57 7.73
C ARG A 18 -13.99 -26.41 6.28
N PRO A 19 -13.33 -25.59 5.50
CA PRO A 19 -12.23 -24.65 5.77
C PRO A 19 -12.75 -23.21 5.76
N ASN A 20 -13.47 -22.79 6.77
CA ASN A 20 -13.93 -21.40 6.89
C ASN A 20 -13.07 -20.68 7.92
N THR A 21 -12.43 -19.61 7.51
CA THR A 21 -11.64 -18.75 8.40
C THR A 21 -12.33 -17.43 8.60
N LEU A 22 -12.32 -16.93 9.83
CA LEU A 22 -12.69 -15.57 10.16
C LEU A 22 -11.49 -14.89 10.81
N SER A 23 -11.14 -13.71 10.34
CA SER A 23 -10.04 -12.92 10.89
C SER A 23 -10.49 -11.51 11.21
N VAL A 24 -10.00 -10.97 12.31
CA VAL A 24 -10.18 -9.58 12.70
C VAL A 24 -8.80 -9.03 13.00
N SER A 25 -8.47 -7.89 12.44
CA SER A 25 -7.22 -7.22 12.74
C SER A 25 -7.41 -5.73 12.95
N ALA A 26 -6.56 -5.17 13.80
CA ALA A 26 -6.47 -3.73 14.00
C ALA A 26 -4.98 -3.35 14.04
N PHE A 27 -4.64 -2.23 13.44
CA PHE A 27 -3.29 -1.71 13.49
C PHE A 27 -3.28 -0.19 13.66
N PHE A 28 -2.23 0.27 14.28
CA PHE A 28 -1.91 1.68 14.37
C PHE A 28 -0.44 1.87 14.03
N SER A 29 -0.14 2.79 13.14
CA SER A 29 1.24 3.19 12.86
C SER A 29 1.40 4.70 12.91
N LYS A 30 2.56 5.13 13.36
CA LYS A 30 2.98 6.54 13.38
C LYS A 30 4.37 6.63 12.78
N GLN A 31 4.53 7.52 11.82
CA GLN A 31 5.82 7.87 11.24
C GLN A 31 5.99 9.38 11.34
N THR A 32 7.17 9.83 11.81
CA THR A 32 7.56 11.24 11.82
C THR A 32 8.64 11.48 10.80
N ASP A 33 8.63 12.67 10.20
CA ASP A 33 9.61 13.07 9.23
C ASP A 33 10.88 13.64 9.90
N VAL A 34 11.90 13.85 9.08
CA VAL A 34 13.16 14.49 9.49
C VAL A 34 12.94 16.01 9.55
N SER A 35 13.52 16.66 10.53
CA SER A 35 13.44 18.12 10.69
C SER A 35 14.13 18.83 9.52
N ASP A 36 13.52 19.92 9.03
CA ASP A 36 14.13 20.79 8.00
C ASP A 36 15.47 21.37 8.47
N ASN A 37 15.64 21.56 9.77
CA ASN A 37 16.90 21.98 10.37
C ASN A 37 18.03 20.97 10.18
N TYR A 38 17.71 19.69 9.99
CA TYR A 38 18.69 18.66 9.69
C TYR A 38 19.32 18.88 8.33
N TYR A 39 18.53 19.13 7.31
CA TYR A 39 19.06 19.39 5.97
C TYR A 39 19.86 20.70 5.92
N ASN A 40 19.41 21.73 6.62
CA ASN A 40 20.09 23.02 6.65
C ASN A 40 21.32 23.01 7.53
N SER A 41 21.30 22.35 8.69
CA SER A 41 22.43 22.34 9.63
C SER A 41 23.52 21.35 9.25
N ALA A 42 23.17 20.18 8.72
CA ALA A 42 24.17 19.18 8.33
C ALA A 42 24.98 19.59 7.09
N TYR A 43 24.35 20.28 6.14
CA TYR A 43 25.04 20.72 4.93
C TYR A 43 25.84 22.01 5.14
N TYR A 44 25.30 22.98 5.88
CA TYR A 44 25.97 24.29 6.09
C TYR A 44 26.90 24.30 7.29
N ASN A 45 26.57 23.66 8.40
CA ASN A 45 27.44 23.66 9.59
C ASN A 45 28.66 22.76 9.46
N ASN A 46 28.58 21.64 8.76
CA ASN A 46 29.78 20.83 8.49
C ASN A 46 30.73 21.49 7.51
N TYR A 47 30.23 22.24 6.55
CA TYR A 47 31.10 22.92 5.58
C TYR A 47 31.73 24.20 6.15
N TYR A 48 31.00 24.99 6.96
CA TYR A 48 31.50 26.23 7.55
C TYR A 48 32.26 26.02 8.86
N ASN A 49 31.85 25.12 9.72
CA ASN A 49 32.52 24.88 11.00
C ASN A 49 33.80 24.06 10.86
N SER A 50 33.92 23.19 9.87
CA SER A 50 35.21 22.54 9.58
C SER A 50 36.27 23.50 9.04
N TYR A 51 35.85 24.61 8.45
CA TYR A 51 36.76 25.63 7.91
C TYR A 51 37.14 26.70 8.95
N LEU A 52 36.28 27.01 9.92
CA LEU A 52 36.49 28.12 10.86
C LEU A 52 36.93 27.70 12.27
N TYR A 53 36.60 26.52 12.70
CA TYR A 53 36.85 26.08 14.08
C TYR A 53 37.38 24.67 14.11
N GLY A 54 38.64 24.46 13.81
CA GLY A 54 39.30 23.15 13.88
C GLY A 54 38.75 22.27 15.01
N TYR A 55 38.46 21.04 14.70
CA TYR A 55 38.06 19.90 15.57
C TYR A 55 38.03 20.20 17.10
N GLY A 56 37.02 20.79 17.60
CA GLY A 56 36.82 21.12 19.01
C GLY A 56 35.38 20.93 19.47
N SER A 57 35.15 19.76 19.99
CA SER A 57 34.13 19.35 20.97
C SER A 57 33.17 20.43 21.45
N ASN A 58 31.92 20.31 21.19
CA ASN A 58 30.73 20.54 21.97
C ASN A 58 29.41 20.52 21.17
N GLY A 59 29.46 20.15 19.90
CA GLY A 59 28.30 20.08 19.01
C GLY A 59 27.53 18.75 19.00
N TYR A 60 28.01 17.75 19.73
CA TYR A 60 27.45 16.40 19.62
C TYR A 60 26.10 16.20 20.31
N ASN A 61 25.79 16.95 21.36
CA ASN A 61 24.58 16.73 22.14
C ASN A 61 23.32 17.36 21.55
N ASN A 62 23.43 18.41 20.72
CA ASN A 62 22.26 19.01 20.06
C ASN A 62 21.92 18.35 18.69
N TYR A 63 22.79 17.46 18.21
CA TYR A 63 22.63 16.85 16.86
C TYR A 63 21.52 15.79 16.82
N TYR A 64 21.28 15.11 17.94
CA TYR A 64 20.27 14.03 18.01
C TYR A 64 18.88 14.51 18.42
N GLU A 65 18.74 15.60 19.17
CA GLU A 65 17.45 16.11 19.63
C GLU A 65 16.62 16.77 18.51
N ASN A 66 17.26 17.30 17.46
CA ASN A 66 16.59 17.98 16.35
C ASN A 66 16.47 17.13 15.06
N TYR A 67 16.78 15.84 15.13
CA TYR A 67 16.77 14.97 13.94
C TYR A 67 15.36 14.71 13.43
N TYR A 68 14.39 14.57 14.29
CA TYR A 68 13.00 14.31 13.96
C TYR A 68 12.11 15.48 14.35
N ASP A 69 11.23 15.85 13.44
CA ASP A 69 10.21 16.86 13.70
C ASP A 69 8.93 16.16 14.20
N PRO A 70 8.59 16.32 15.50
CA PRO A 70 7.39 15.68 16.06
C PRO A 70 6.10 16.25 15.47
N ASP A 71 6.16 17.43 14.86
CA ASP A 71 5.02 18.10 14.27
C ASP A 71 4.74 17.65 12.83
N LYS A 72 5.71 17.07 12.15
CA LYS A 72 5.56 16.46 10.82
C LYS A 72 5.34 14.97 10.95
N PHE A 73 4.12 14.51 10.73
CA PHE A 73 3.82 13.09 10.89
C PHE A 73 2.72 12.58 9.98
N VAL A 74 2.75 11.28 9.75
CA VAL A 74 1.62 10.48 9.30
C VAL A 74 1.24 9.46 10.38
N LYS A 75 -0.02 9.43 10.76
CA LYS A 75 -0.60 8.38 11.61
C LYS A 75 -1.64 7.61 10.79
N ILE A 76 -1.59 6.30 10.88
CA ILE A 76 -2.50 5.42 10.15
C ILE A 76 -3.15 4.50 11.19
N LEU A 77 -4.47 4.52 11.22
CA LEU A 77 -5.28 3.61 12.02
C LEU A 77 -6.07 2.73 11.06
N GLY A 78 -5.99 1.42 11.21
CA GLY A 78 -6.72 0.48 10.38
C GLY A 78 -7.40 -0.61 11.19
N VAL A 79 -8.58 -1.02 10.73
CA VAL A 79 -9.32 -2.17 11.23
C VAL A 79 -9.78 -2.98 10.03
N SER A 80 -9.66 -4.29 10.09
CA SER A 80 -10.16 -5.18 9.03
C SER A 80 -10.89 -6.40 9.59
N LEU A 81 -11.90 -6.83 8.84
CA LEU A 81 -12.66 -8.05 9.05
C LEU A 81 -12.52 -8.90 7.80
N GLY A 82 -11.87 -10.06 7.93
CA GLY A 82 -11.61 -10.98 6.84
C GLY A 82 -12.35 -12.29 7.00
N TRP A 83 -12.76 -12.84 5.87
CA TRP A 83 -13.35 -14.15 5.75
C TRP A 83 -12.68 -14.92 4.63
N GLY A 84 -12.33 -16.19 4.88
CA GLY A 84 -11.69 -17.06 3.93
C GLY A 84 -12.36 -18.42 3.84
N LYS A 85 -12.45 -18.95 2.61
CA LYS A 85 -13.04 -20.26 2.35
C LYS A 85 -12.31 -20.98 1.24
N ARG A 86 -12.05 -22.28 1.44
CA ARG A 86 -11.64 -23.17 0.36
C ARG A 86 -12.88 -23.62 -0.42
N LEU A 87 -12.86 -23.43 -1.72
CA LEU A 87 -13.94 -23.84 -2.60
C LEU A 87 -13.80 -25.33 -2.97
N ARG A 88 -14.92 -25.97 -3.26
CA ARG A 88 -14.94 -27.35 -3.75
C ARG A 88 -15.18 -27.45 -5.26
N TRP A 89 -15.58 -26.35 -5.85
CA TRP A 89 -15.86 -26.23 -7.26
C TRP A 89 -15.14 -25.01 -7.82
N PRO A 90 -14.50 -25.05 -8.99
CA PRO A 90 -14.42 -26.20 -9.93
C PRO A 90 -13.45 -27.30 -9.47
N ASP A 91 -12.50 -27.03 -8.59
CA ASP A 91 -11.61 -27.99 -7.95
C ASP A 91 -11.26 -27.58 -6.51
N ASP A 92 -10.62 -28.47 -5.75
CA ASP A 92 -10.26 -28.23 -4.35
C ASP A 92 -9.07 -27.30 -4.14
N PHE A 93 -8.46 -26.79 -5.20
CA PHE A 93 -7.29 -25.91 -5.12
C PHE A 93 -7.65 -24.43 -5.02
N PHE A 94 -8.94 -24.07 -5.22
CA PHE A 94 -9.40 -22.70 -5.09
C PHE A 94 -9.64 -22.29 -3.66
N THR A 95 -9.11 -21.10 -3.31
CA THR A 95 -9.40 -20.40 -2.06
C THR A 95 -9.93 -19.01 -2.35
N LEU A 96 -11.03 -18.66 -1.72
CA LEU A 96 -11.64 -17.34 -1.78
C LEU A 96 -11.43 -16.64 -0.45
N ASN A 97 -10.82 -15.46 -0.48
CA ASN A 97 -10.69 -14.57 0.66
C ASN A 97 -11.43 -13.27 0.36
N ALA A 98 -12.17 -12.77 1.32
CA ALA A 98 -12.84 -11.48 1.25
C ALA A 98 -12.59 -10.74 2.55
N ASP A 99 -12.23 -9.47 2.47
CA ASP A 99 -12.06 -8.63 3.64
C ASP A 99 -12.68 -7.25 3.43
N LEU A 100 -13.22 -6.73 4.51
CA LEU A 100 -13.68 -5.37 4.63
C LEU A 100 -12.70 -4.62 5.54
N SER A 101 -12.11 -3.56 5.04
CA SER A 101 -11.14 -2.77 5.80
C SER A 101 -11.55 -1.30 5.87
N TYR A 102 -11.30 -0.71 7.01
CA TYR A 102 -11.38 0.72 7.24
C TYR A 102 -10.02 1.24 7.65
N THR A 103 -9.51 2.23 6.94
CA THR A 103 -8.23 2.86 7.23
C THR A 103 -8.40 4.38 7.31
N ARG A 104 -7.91 4.96 8.39
CA ARG A 104 -7.87 6.41 8.58
C ARG A 104 -6.44 6.90 8.56
N TYR A 105 -6.16 7.83 7.66
CA TYR A 105 -4.90 8.54 7.54
C TYR A 105 -5.03 9.91 8.20
N MET A 106 -4.10 10.24 9.06
CA MET A 106 -4.00 11.54 9.73
C MET A 106 -2.63 12.12 9.41
N LEU A 107 -2.62 13.22 8.67
CA LEU A 107 -1.42 13.85 8.11
C LEU A 107 -1.24 15.24 8.69
N LYS A 108 -0.01 15.56 9.08
CA LYS A 108 0.40 16.91 9.48
C LYS A 108 1.74 17.21 8.82
N ASP A 109 1.76 18.19 7.91
CA ASP A 109 2.90 18.66 7.13
C ASP A 109 3.74 17.52 6.49
N TRP A 110 3.03 16.48 5.99
CA TRP A 110 3.63 15.31 5.37
C TRP A 110 3.74 15.51 3.86
N GLN A 111 4.94 15.67 3.34
CA GLN A 111 5.20 16.08 1.96
C GLN A 111 5.17 14.93 0.94
N TYR A 112 5.15 13.69 1.38
CA TYR A 112 5.27 12.52 0.50
C TYR A 112 3.96 12.07 -0.15
N PHE A 113 2.83 12.68 0.21
CA PHE A 113 1.53 12.40 -0.40
C PHE A 113 0.97 13.65 -1.09
N LEU A 114 0.01 13.46 -1.98
CA LEU A 114 -0.71 14.56 -2.63
C LEU A 114 -1.39 15.51 -1.61
N ILE A 115 -1.71 14.99 -0.44
CA ILE A 115 -2.27 15.74 0.68
C ILE A 115 -1.23 15.78 1.78
N SER A 116 -0.76 16.97 2.12
CA SER A 116 0.22 17.16 3.20
C SER A 116 -0.43 17.29 4.57
N ASN A 117 -1.66 17.80 4.64
CA ASN A 117 -2.38 18.07 5.89
C ASN A 117 -3.82 17.56 5.81
N GLY A 118 -4.29 16.98 6.91
CA GLY A 118 -5.68 16.61 7.08
C GLY A 118 -5.93 15.13 7.37
N ASN A 119 -7.19 14.74 7.30
CA ASN A 119 -7.64 13.38 7.60
C ASN A 119 -8.33 12.77 6.38
N CYS A 120 -7.87 11.59 5.96
CA CYS A 120 -8.47 10.83 4.88
C CYS A 120 -8.99 9.49 5.41
N ASN A 121 -10.15 9.09 4.93
CA ASN A 121 -10.78 7.82 5.29
C ASN A 121 -10.88 6.94 4.06
N ASN A 122 -10.56 5.67 4.24
CA ASN A 122 -10.66 4.64 3.20
C ASN A 122 -11.46 3.46 3.74
N ILE A 123 -12.57 3.15 3.10
CA ILE A 123 -13.30 1.90 3.30
C ILE A 123 -13.07 1.09 2.04
N SER A 124 -12.45 -0.07 2.15
CA SER A 124 -12.21 -0.92 0.99
C SER A 124 -12.74 -2.33 1.23
N PHE A 125 -13.35 -2.87 0.19
CA PHE A 125 -13.74 -4.28 0.10
C PHE A 125 -12.75 -4.97 -0.82
N ASN A 126 -12.01 -5.93 -0.26
CA ASN A 126 -10.99 -6.67 -0.98
C ASN A 126 -11.47 -8.11 -1.16
N VAL A 127 -11.36 -8.60 -2.38
CA VAL A 127 -11.66 -9.99 -2.74
C VAL A 127 -10.47 -10.59 -3.43
N GLN A 128 -10.07 -11.77 -3.01
CA GLN A 128 -8.94 -12.48 -3.57
C GLN A 128 -9.31 -13.94 -3.85
N LEU A 129 -9.19 -14.33 -5.09
CA LEU A 129 -9.35 -15.70 -5.55
C LEU A 129 -7.96 -16.26 -5.88
N ASN A 130 -7.56 -17.30 -5.14
CA ASN A 130 -6.30 -18.00 -5.35
C ASN A 130 -6.57 -19.42 -5.81
N ARG A 131 -5.73 -19.92 -6.72
CA ARG A 131 -5.64 -21.33 -7.06
C ARG A 131 -4.18 -21.73 -7.07
N ILE A 132 -3.82 -22.74 -6.30
CA ILE A 132 -2.45 -23.28 -6.24
C ILE A 132 -2.56 -24.78 -6.44
N SER A 133 -2.11 -25.26 -7.60
CA SER A 133 -2.10 -26.68 -7.96
C SER A 133 -0.73 -27.17 -8.38
N THR A 134 0.33 -26.61 -7.79
CA THR A 134 1.72 -27.01 -8.04
C THR A 134 2.08 -28.26 -7.25
N ASP A 135 2.93 -29.10 -7.84
CA ASP A 135 3.43 -30.32 -7.22
C ASP A 135 4.38 -30.04 -6.04
N ASN A 136 5.09 -28.91 -6.08
CA ASN A 136 6.00 -28.48 -5.02
C ASN A 136 5.94 -26.95 -4.88
N GLN A 137 6.04 -26.44 -3.65
CA GLN A 137 5.98 -24.99 -3.38
C GLN A 137 7.29 -24.27 -3.69
N ILE A 138 8.43 -24.92 -3.51
CA ILE A 138 9.76 -24.29 -3.64
C ILE A 138 10.28 -24.45 -5.07
N TYR A 139 10.26 -25.68 -5.61
CA TYR A 139 10.73 -26.00 -6.95
C TYR A 139 9.63 -26.73 -7.74
N PRO A 140 8.59 -26.02 -8.19
CA PRO A 140 7.50 -26.63 -8.94
C PRO A 140 7.99 -27.14 -10.28
N ARG A 141 7.63 -28.38 -10.61
CA ARG A 141 7.93 -29.01 -11.88
C ARG A 141 6.72 -29.14 -12.78
N SER A 142 5.54 -29.08 -12.18
CA SER A 142 4.26 -29.14 -12.88
C SER A 142 3.17 -28.42 -12.10
N GLY A 143 2.14 -27.98 -12.82
CA GLY A 143 0.98 -27.35 -12.22
C GLY A 143 0.86 -25.86 -12.53
N SER A 144 -0.04 -25.20 -11.84
CA SER A 144 -0.30 -23.78 -12.05
C SER A 144 -0.69 -23.05 -10.78
N GLU A 145 -0.40 -21.77 -10.78
CA GLU A 145 -0.82 -20.82 -9.75
C GLU A 145 -1.59 -19.68 -10.42
N PHE A 146 -2.69 -19.32 -9.82
CA PHE A 146 -3.55 -18.24 -10.28
C PHE A 146 -3.96 -17.39 -9.10
N LEU A 147 -3.85 -16.07 -9.23
CA LEU A 147 -4.30 -15.09 -8.27
C LEU A 147 -5.08 -14.01 -9.02
N LEU A 148 -6.32 -13.81 -8.62
CA LEU A 148 -7.12 -12.65 -8.99
C LEU A 148 -7.47 -11.89 -7.72
N SER A 149 -7.11 -10.63 -7.62
CA SER A 149 -7.49 -9.77 -6.52
C SER A 149 -8.17 -8.50 -7.02
N ALA A 150 -9.20 -8.08 -6.31
CA ALA A 150 -9.92 -6.85 -6.53
C ALA A 150 -10.04 -6.09 -5.21
N SER A 151 -9.63 -4.83 -5.19
CA SER A 151 -9.84 -3.89 -4.09
C SER A 151 -10.76 -2.78 -4.58
N ILE A 152 -11.91 -2.64 -3.97
CA ILE A 152 -12.97 -1.74 -4.41
C ILE A 152 -13.41 -0.88 -3.23
N THR A 153 -13.50 0.41 -3.46
CA THR A 153 -14.08 1.35 -2.49
C THR A 153 -15.46 1.82 -2.98
N PRO A 154 -16.33 2.30 -2.08
CA PRO A 154 -17.58 2.92 -2.51
C PRO A 154 -17.32 4.15 -3.40
N PRO A 155 -18.13 4.36 -4.46
CA PRO A 155 -18.01 5.52 -5.35
C PRO A 155 -18.66 6.77 -4.71
N TYR A 156 -18.00 7.36 -3.73
CA TYR A 156 -18.53 8.51 -2.98
C TYR A 156 -18.86 9.71 -3.89
N SER A 157 -18.05 9.91 -4.96
CA SER A 157 -18.27 10.99 -5.92
C SER A 157 -19.58 10.86 -6.71
N ALA A 158 -20.15 9.67 -6.78
CA ALA A 158 -21.44 9.45 -7.44
C ALA A 158 -22.65 9.84 -6.55
N PHE A 159 -22.44 9.97 -5.23
CA PHE A 159 -23.50 10.21 -4.27
C PHE A 159 -23.52 11.62 -3.67
N ASP A 160 -22.42 12.37 -3.71
CA ASP A 160 -22.28 13.63 -2.98
C ASP A 160 -22.52 14.90 -3.84
N ASN A 161 -22.81 14.74 -5.13
CA ASN A 161 -23.14 15.83 -6.08
C ASN A 161 -22.14 17.00 -6.09
N LYS A 162 -20.87 16.77 -5.74
CA LYS A 162 -19.82 17.79 -5.72
C LYS A 162 -19.14 17.92 -7.08
N ASP A 163 -18.81 19.15 -7.45
CA ASP A 163 -18.03 19.43 -8.66
C ASP A 163 -16.53 19.26 -8.39
N TYR A 164 -16.03 18.04 -8.54
CA TYR A 164 -14.62 17.68 -8.34
C TYR A 164 -13.68 18.28 -9.39
N ALA A 165 -14.20 18.77 -10.52
CA ALA A 165 -13.39 19.42 -11.55
C ALA A 165 -12.89 20.79 -11.10
N ASN A 166 -13.74 21.53 -10.38
CA ASN A 166 -13.42 22.87 -9.88
C ASN A 166 -12.83 22.85 -8.47
N LEU A 167 -13.03 21.77 -7.71
CA LEU A 167 -12.56 21.65 -6.34
C LEU A 167 -11.02 21.44 -6.31
N ALA A 168 -10.32 22.31 -5.58
CA ALA A 168 -8.86 22.33 -5.45
C ALA A 168 -8.12 22.48 -6.79
N ASN A 169 -8.61 23.35 -7.66
CA ASN A 169 -8.01 23.59 -8.97
C ASN A 169 -7.03 24.79 -8.95
N ASN A 170 -7.17 25.72 -8.00
CA ASN A 170 -6.33 26.89 -7.89
C ASN A 170 -5.33 26.79 -6.73
N TYR A 171 -4.08 26.48 -7.03
CA TYR A 171 -2.98 26.35 -6.05
C TYR A 171 -2.66 27.63 -5.28
N GLN A 172 -3.05 28.79 -5.78
CA GLN A 172 -2.79 30.08 -5.15
C GLN A 172 -3.91 30.55 -4.23
N SER A 173 -5.03 29.83 -4.19
CA SER A 173 -6.17 30.17 -3.33
C SER A 173 -5.83 29.92 -1.86
N SER A 174 -6.25 30.84 -0.99
CA SER A 174 -6.16 30.65 0.47
C SER A 174 -6.99 29.47 0.96
N THR A 175 -8.01 29.06 0.21
CA THR A 175 -8.92 27.93 0.50
C THR A 175 -8.43 26.61 -0.08
N TYR A 176 -7.37 26.61 -0.90
CA TYR A 176 -6.88 25.41 -1.59
C TYR A 176 -6.69 24.20 -0.69
N ARG A 177 -6.07 24.40 0.49
CA ARG A 177 -5.83 23.29 1.45
C ARG A 177 -7.13 22.70 2.01
N GLN A 178 -8.13 23.54 2.24
CA GLN A 178 -9.44 23.10 2.74
C GLN A 178 -10.20 22.34 1.66
N GLU A 179 -10.17 22.84 0.43
CA GLU A 179 -10.77 22.21 -0.74
C GLU A 179 -10.11 20.86 -1.04
N LEU A 180 -8.79 20.77 -0.93
CA LEU A 180 -8.03 19.53 -1.08
C LEU A 180 -8.41 18.51 -0.02
N GLN A 181 -8.55 18.94 1.24
CA GLN A 181 -8.99 18.11 2.35
C GLN A 181 -10.42 17.60 2.12
N GLU A 182 -11.30 18.43 1.61
CA GLU A 182 -12.68 18.07 1.29
C GLU A 182 -12.75 17.08 0.13
N LYS A 183 -11.95 17.30 -0.92
CA LYS A 183 -11.84 16.43 -2.10
C LYS A 183 -11.45 15.00 -1.71
N TYR A 184 -10.49 14.84 -0.79
CA TYR A 184 -9.90 13.55 -0.43
C TYR A 184 -10.31 13.04 0.96
N ARG A 185 -11.34 13.62 1.55
CA ARG A 185 -11.88 13.17 2.84
C ARG A 185 -12.28 11.69 2.82
N TRP A 186 -12.86 11.24 1.70
CA TRP A 186 -13.18 9.85 1.41
C TRP A 186 -12.45 9.43 0.15
N ILE A 187 -11.61 8.41 0.30
CA ILE A 187 -10.80 7.88 -0.79
C ILE A 187 -11.66 6.95 -1.63
N GLU A 188 -11.55 7.05 -2.95
CA GLU A 188 -12.24 6.17 -3.87
C GLU A 188 -11.31 5.68 -4.97
N TYR A 189 -11.36 4.38 -5.25
CA TYR A 189 -10.62 3.71 -6.31
C TYR A 189 -11.18 2.30 -6.54
N HIS A 190 -10.80 1.72 -7.67
CA HIS A 190 -10.87 0.29 -7.89
C HIS A 190 -9.52 -0.21 -8.40
N LYS A 191 -9.01 -1.26 -7.80
CA LYS A 191 -7.69 -1.83 -8.08
C LYS A 191 -7.83 -3.31 -8.34
N TRP A 192 -7.32 -3.77 -9.49
CA TRP A 192 -7.39 -5.14 -9.94
C TRP A 192 -6.00 -5.68 -10.17
N LYS A 193 -5.73 -6.89 -9.75
CA LYS A 193 -4.46 -7.57 -10.00
C LYS A 193 -4.74 -9.01 -10.41
N LEU A 194 -4.17 -9.38 -11.55
CA LEU A 194 -4.13 -10.74 -12.05
C LEU A 194 -2.69 -11.23 -12.06
N LYS A 195 -2.45 -12.41 -11.53
CA LYS A 195 -1.17 -13.08 -11.61
C LYS A 195 -1.41 -14.54 -11.94
N ALA A 196 -0.79 -15.03 -13.00
CA ALA A 196 -0.84 -16.42 -13.40
C ALA A 196 0.57 -16.95 -13.65
N ARG A 197 0.86 -18.14 -13.13
CA ARG A 197 2.10 -18.88 -13.39
C ARG A 197 1.74 -20.31 -13.77
N THR A 198 2.41 -20.84 -14.79
CA THR A 198 2.29 -22.24 -15.17
C THR A 198 3.67 -22.86 -15.25
N PHE A 199 3.77 -24.11 -14.83
CA PHE A 199 4.98 -24.89 -14.84
C PHE A 199 4.76 -26.13 -15.69
N THR A 200 5.55 -26.27 -16.75
CA THR A 200 5.46 -27.38 -17.71
C THR A 200 6.82 -28.08 -17.80
N ALA A 201 6.88 -29.34 -17.42
CA ALA A 201 8.08 -30.14 -17.60
C ALA A 201 8.29 -30.45 -19.09
N LEU A 202 9.44 -30.04 -19.64
CA LEU A 202 9.81 -30.25 -21.05
C LEU A 202 10.56 -31.55 -21.26
N SER A 203 11.22 -32.08 -20.22
CA SER A 203 11.92 -33.34 -20.30
C SER A 203 11.10 -34.47 -19.66
N GLY A 204 11.04 -35.62 -20.29
CA GLY A 204 10.27 -36.80 -19.90
C GLY A 204 10.42 -37.23 -18.43
N ASN A 205 10.91 -38.45 -18.16
CA ASN A 205 10.91 -39.03 -16.81
C ASN A 205 11.70 -38.23 -15.75
N ASN A 206 12.74 -37.51 -16.13
CA ASN A 206 13.61 -36.83 -15.15
C ASN A 206 13.14 -35.42 -14.76
N LYS A 207 12.18 -34.83 -15.52
CA LYS A 207 11.66 -33.46 -15.27
C LYS A 207 12.76 -32.41 -14.96
N CYS A 208 13.92 -32.54 -15.63
CA CYS A 208 15.08 -31.67 -15.38
C CYS A 208 14.89 -30.25 -15.93
N PHE A 209 14.17 -30.13 -17.05
CA PHE A 209 13.87 -28.86 -17.68
C PHE A 209 12.39 -28.53 -17.48
N VAL A 210 12.14 -27.38 -16.87
CA VAL A 210 10.79 -26.87 -16.59
C VAL A 210 10.65 -25.50 -17.22
N LEU A 211 9.66 -25.36 -18.08
CA LEU A 211 9.25 -24.05 -18.61
C LEU A 211 8.28 -23.41 -17.62
N MET A 212 8.64 -22.23 -17.11
CA MET A 212 7.77 -21.39 -16.32
C MET A 212 7.23 -20.25 -17.22
N THR A 213 5.93 -20.19 -17.35
CA THR A 213 5.27 -19.04 -17.99
C THR A 213 4.59 -18.21 -16.90
N ARG A 214 4.75 -16.88 -16.98
CA ARG A 214 4.20 -15.94 -16.00
C ARG A 214 3.52 -14.79 -16.71
N VAL A 215 2.32 -14.46 -16.26
CA VAL A 215 1.55 -13.30 -16.69
C VAL A 215 1.14 -12.52 -15.45
N GLU A 216 1.41 -11.22 -15.46
CA GLU A 216 0.97 -10.31 -14.41
C GLU A 216 0.32 -9.09 -15.05
N MET A 217 -0.84 -8.70 -14.53
CA MET A 217 -1.59 -7.53 -14.96
C MET A 217 -2.08 -6.78 -13.74
N GLY A 218 -1.98 -5.46 -13.79
CA GLY A 218 -2.52 -4.57 -12.77
C GLY A 218 -3.32 -3.46 -13.43
N LEU A 219 -4.49 -3.16 -12.88
CA LEU A 219 -5.34 -2.06 -13.29
C LEU A 219 -5.74 -1.26 -12.06
N LEU A 220 -5.50 0.04 -12.09
CA LEU A 220 -5.96 0.99 -11.11
C LEU A 220 -6.82 2.03 -11.80
N GLY A 221 -8.04 2.19 -11.32
CA GLY A 221 -8.98 3.16 -11.85
C GLY A 221 -9.64 4.00 -10.76
N SER A 222 -10.24 5.08 -11.18
CA SER A 222 -11.06 5.97 -10.37
C SER A 222 -12.46 6.05 -10.95
N TYR A 223 -13.47 6.24 -10.11
CA TYR A 223 -14.86 6.43 -10.56
C TYR A 223 -15.08 7.83 -11.13
N ASN A 224 -14.28 8.80 -10.70
CA ASN A 224 -14.30 10.17 -11.21
C ASN A 224 -12.89 10.54 -11.71
N SER A 225 -12.81 11.05 -12.94
CA SER A 225 -11.54 11.44 -13.59
C SER A 225 -10.77 12.54 -12.84
N HIS A 226 -11.49 13.39 -12.10
CA HIS A 226 -10.94 14.51 -11.34
C HIS A 226 -10.61 14.16 -9.87
N LYS A 227 -10.93 12.93 -9.43
CA LYS A 227 -10.68 12.45 -8.07
C LYS A 227 -9.95 11.10 -8.09
N ARG A 228 -8.64 11.15 -8.29
CA ARG A 228 -7.78 9.95 -8.24
C ARG A 228 -7.31 9.70 -6.81
N SER A 229 -7.15 8.43 -6.43
CA SER A 229 -6.67 8.08 -5.10
C SER A 229 -5.24 8.63 -4.87
N PRO A 230 -4.98 9.32 -3.75
CA PRO A 230 -3.65 9.85 -3.44
C PRO A 230 -2.68 8.81 -2.85
N PHE A 231 -3.17 7.64 -2.45
CA PHE A 231 -2.39 6.64 -1.72
C PHE A 231 -2.17 5.34 -2.49
N GLU A 232 -2.96 5.11 -3.56
CA GLU A 232 -2.89 3.87 -4.31
C GLU A 232 -2.11 4.05 -5.60
N THR A 233 -1.13 3.19 -5.80
CA THR A 233 -0.28 3.16 -7.00
C THR A 233 0.07 1.73 -7.36
N TYR A 234 0.46 1.50 -8.60
CA TYR A 234 1.18 0.30 -9.01
C TYR A 234 2.62 0.65 -9.34
N TYR A 235 3.54 -0.14 -8.83
CA TYR A 235 4.95 -0.06 -9.18
C TYR A 235 5.34 -1.29 -9.99
N MET A 236 6.13 -1.11 -11.03
CA MET A 236 6.78 -2.22 -11.71
C MET A 236 8.08 -2.54 -10.97
N GLY A 237 8.26 -3.78 -10.55
CA GLY A 237 9.33 -4.21 -9.68
C GLY A 237 9.03 -3.98 -8.19
N GLY A 238 9.92 -4.37 -7.31
CA GLY A 238 9.71 -4.29 -5.86
C GLY A 238 8.42 -4.98 -5.41
N ASP A 239 7.55 -4.25 -4.71
CA ASP A 239 6.27 -4.77 -4.19
C ASP A 239 5.14 -4.81 -5.23
N GLY A 240 5.36 -4.28 -6.42
CA GLY A 240 4.37 -4.23 -7.49
C GLY A 240 4.41 -5.43 -8.41
N MET A 241 4.56 -5.19 -9.71
CA MET A 241 4.75 -6.21 -10.73
C MET A 241 6.24 -6.54 -10.89
N SER A 242 6.58 -7.81 -10.96
CA SER A 242 7.98 -8.24 -11.07
C SER A 242 8.51 -8.04 -12.49
N GLY A 243 9.77 -7.67 -12.60
CA GLY A 243 10.48 -7.58 -13.88
C GLY A 243 11.33 -6.34 -14.07
N TYR A 244 11.12 -5.29 -13.28
CA TYR A 244 11.91 -4.07 -13.31
C TYR A 244 12.43 -3.70 -11.92
N SER A 245 13.60 -3.04 -11.87
CA SER A 245 14.11 -2.46 -10.65
C SER A 245 13.19 -1.30 -10.22
N SER A 246 12.83 -1.26 -8.96
CA SER A 246 11.97 -0.23 -8.36
C SER A 246 12.49 1.20 -8.52
N THR A 247 13.74 1.37 -8.97
CA THR A 247 14.40 2.67 -9.07
C THR A 247 13.88 3.54 -10.23
N TYR A 248 13.20 2.95 -11.23
CA TYR A 248 12.82 3.68 -12.44
C TYR A 248 11.36 3.53 -12.88
N ALA A 249 10.55 2.77 -12.18
CA ALA A 249 9.22 2.47 -12.66
C ALA A 249 8.15 2.92 -11.70
N THR A 250 7.80 4.16 -11.78
CA THR A 250 6.58 4.70 -11.22
C THR A 250 5.64 5.01 -12.37
N GLU A 251 4.89 4.06 -12.82
CA GLU A 251 3.74 4.39 -13.64
C GLU A 251 2.47 4.08 -12.88
N THR A 252 1.74 5.12 -12.66
CA THR A 252 0.34 5.08 -12.28
C THR A 252 -0.43 4.73 -13.54
N ILE A 253 -0.82 3.52 -13.68
CA ILE A 253 -1.73 3.10 -14.74
C ILE A 253 -3.15 3.18 -14.20
#